data_c621b710d4eabe21c32fd32c8bcc7782
#
_entry.id   c621b710d4eabe21c32fd32c8bcc7782
#
_cell.length_a   1.000
_cell.length_b   1.000
_cell.length_c   1.000
_cell.angle_alpha   90.00
_cell.angle_beta   90.00
_cell.angle_gamma   90.00
#
_symmetry.space_group_name_H-M   'P 1'
#
loop_
_entity.id
_entity.type
_entity.pdbx_description
1 polymer ?
#
loop_
_entity_poly.entity_id
_entity_poly.type
_entity_poly.pdbx_seq_one_letter_code
_entity_poly.pdbx_strand_id
1 'polypeptide(L)'
;IEYYPMESLLVNVGLRYEQAKQWVRYWTDGGQEKKTNLDKGDFFPALNLKYSLNETNSLRLSVSRTVTRPSFIEMAPFLYQESYGSAYIRGNNELKNAYNYNIDLRYDFFPKRNNGDMFSVTGYFKKLKSPIEQTQESSGGTVIRSFRNAEDGIATGVEIEFRKELFKNFRIGANGSYMYTNVVLPEGGVYTDSERALQGASPFLINADLSYTPQLRGESDLTLALVYNVQGPRIETVGIYGTGNIKQQTLHTMDFIASYAINKHLSLRLQMKDLLNSTIRFKQELPATGQKVEVESFRPGTSAEIGVSYRF
;
A
#
# COMPACT_ATOMS: atom_id res chain seq x y z
N ILE A 1 -16.64 21.85 -6.62
CA ILE A 1 -17.40 22.96 -6.01
C ILE A 1 -17.24 22.84 -4.50
N GLU A 2 -16.83 23.92 -3.87
CA GLU A 2 -16.81 24.06 -2.42
C GLU A 2 -17.98 24.95 -1.98
N TYR A 3 -18.67 24.52 -0.96
CA TYR A 3 -19.83 25.22 -0.41
C TYR A 3 -19.84 25.13 1.10
N TYR A 4 -20.15 26.25 1.76
CA TYR A 4 -20.23 26.38 3.22
C TYR A 4 -21.69 26.67 3.63
N PRO A 5 -22.50 25.62 3.87
CA PRO A 5 -23.89 25.81 4.33
C PRO A 5 -23.96 26.54 5.68
N MET A 6 -22.92 26.35 6.50
CA MET A 6 -22.69 27.02 7.80
C MET A 6 -21.17 27.09 8.07
N GLU A 7 -20.74 27.96 8.96
CA GLU A 7 -19.30 28.15 9.28
C GLU A 7 -18.58 26.86 9.70
N SER A 8 -19.31 25.95 10.34
CA SER A 8 -18.78 24.67 10.81
C SER A 8 -18.77 23.53 9.77
N LEU A 9 -19.45 23.71 8.61
CA LEU A 9 -19.62 22.64 7.61
C LEU A 9 -19.08 23.07 6.25
N LEU A 10 -18.04 22.35 5.80
CA LEU A 10 -17.53 22.41 4.42
C LEU A 10 -18.07 21.20 3.64
N VAL A 11 -18.68 21.47 2.51
CA VAL A 11 -19.11 20.48 1.52
C VAL A 11 -18.29 20.67 0.25
N ASN A 12 -17.58 19.64 -0.18
CA ASN A 12 -16.86 19.64 -1.44
C ASN A 12 -17.41 18.53 -2.34
N VAL A 13 -17.94 18.90 -3.50
CA VAL A 13 -18.48 17.98 -4.51
C VAL A 13 -17.66 18.09 -5.78
N GLY A 14 -17.19 16.96 -6.25
CA GLY A 14 -16.44 16.83 -7.49
C GLY A 14 -17.03 15.80 -8.45
N LEU A 15 -16.95 16.10 -9.74
CA LEU A 15 -17.24 15.15 -10.81
C LEU A 15 -16.12 15.26 -11.84
N ARG A 16 -15.40 14.17 -12.07
CA ARG A 16 -14.34 14.07 -13.07
C ARG A 16 -14.76 13.07 -14.14
N TYR A 17 -14.56 13.44 -15.39
CA TYR A 17 -14.67 12.53 -16.53
C TYR A 17 -13.27 12.23 -17.07
N GLU A 18 -12.99 10.96 -17.33
CA GLU A 18 -11.75 10.51 -17.96
C GLU A 18 -12.09 9.62 -19.16
N GLN A 19 -11.48 9.94 -20.31
CA GLN A 19 -11.39 9.04 -21.45
C GLN A 19 -9.97 8.45 -21.47
N ALA A 20 -9.85 7.14 -21.29
CA ALA A 20 -8.58 6.44 -21.29
C ALA A 20 -8.53 5.39 -22.38
N LYS A 21 -7.45 5.40 -23.14
CA LYS A 21 -7.19 4.42 -24.18
C LYS A 21 -5.82 3.79 -23.94
N GLN A 22 -5.82 2.51 -23.62
CA GLN A 22 -4.63 1.69 -23.45
C GLN A 22 -4.62 0.60 -24.50
N TRP A 23 -3.47 0.30 -25.07
CA TRP A 23 -3.34 -0.79 -26.02
C TRP A 23 -1.97 -1.44 -25.95
N VAL A 24 -1.93 -2.75 -26.23
CA VAL A 24 -0.71 -3.55 -26.39
C VAL A 24 -0.77 -4.23 -27.73
N ARG A 25 0.33 -4.10 -28.49
CA ARG A 25 0.53 -4.82 -29.76
C ARG A 25 1.53 -5.93 -29.54
N TYR A 26 1.23 -7.09 -30.03
CA TYR A 26 2.07 -8.27 -29.87
C TYR A 26 1.94 -9.22 -31.06
N TRP A 27 2.92 -10.10 -31.24
CA TRP A 27 2.91 -11.12 -32.26
C TRP A 27 2.71 -12.49 -31.62
N THR A 28 1.87 -13.32 -32.23
CA THR A 28 1.69 -14.72 -31.84
C THR A 28 2.86 -15.56 -32.36
N ASP A 29 3.01 -16.78 -31.86
CA ASP A 29 4.03 -17.74 -32.32
C ASP A 29 3.93 -18.04 -33.82
N GLY A 30 2.75 -17.88 -34.44
CA GLY A 30 2.54 -17.94 -35.88
C GLY A 30 2.86 -16.66 -36.63
N GLY A 31 3.48 -15.65 -36.02
CA GLY A 31 3.88 -14.39 -36.65
C GLY A 31 2.71 -13.43 -36.93
N GLN A 32 1.50 -13.70 -36.45
CA GLN A 32 0.37 -12.81 -36.62
C GLN A 32 0.41 -11.67 -35.61
N GLU A 33 0.32 -10.43 -36.13
CA GLU A 33 0.16 -9.25 -35.29
C GLU A 33 -1.24 -9.22 -34.65
N LYS A 34 -1.31 -9.02 -33.35
CA LYS A 34 -2.54 -8.81 -32.59
C LYS A 34 -2.45 -7.55 -31.75
N LYS A 35 -3.60 -6.98 -31.46
CA LYS A 35 -3.75 -5.78 -30.63
C LYS A 35 -4.85 -5.98 -29.63
N THR A 36 -4.53 -5.80 -28.35
CA THR A 36 -5.52 -5.65 -27.28
C THR A 36 -5.75 -4.18 -27.01
N ASN A 37 -7.00 -3.76 -26.86
CA ASN A 37 -7.38 -2.37 -26.69
C ASN A 37 -8.38 -2.24 -25.54
N LEU A 38 -8.08 -1.38 -24.57
CA LEU A 38 -9.01 -0.92 -23.53
C LEU A 38 -9.31 0.56 -23.81
N ASP A 39 -10.50 0.85 -24.28
CA ASP A 39 -10.99 2.20 -24.56
C ASP A 39 -12.25 2.44 -23.74
N LYS A 40 -12.15 3.26 -22.69
CA LYS A 40 -13.21 3.50 -21.71
C LYS A 40 -13.30 4.97 -21.32
N GLY A 41 -14.54 5.47 -21.32
CA GLY A 41 -14.91 6.74 -20.70
C GLY A 41 -15.62 6.47 -19.37
N ASP A 42 -15.15 7.11 -18.32
CA ASP A 42 -15.63 6.89 -16.96
C ASP A 42 -15.86 8.20 -16.21
N PHE A 43 -16.90 8.23 -15.38
CA PHE A 43 -17.20 9.31 -14.45
C PHE A 43 -16.75 8.94 -13.03
N PHE A 44 -16.11 9.87 -12.35
CA PHE A 44 -15.62 9.73 -10.99
C PHE A 44 -16.24 10.81 -10.09
N PRO A 45 -17.42 10.54 -9.51
CA PRO A 45 -17.99 11.41 -8.50
C PRO A 45 -17.18 11.31 -7.19
N ALA A 46 -17.09 12.44 -6.50
CA ALA A 46 -16.51 12.54 -5.17
C ALA A 46 -17.31 13.52 -4.31
N LEU A 47 -17.54 13.14 -3.06
CA LEU A 47 -18.14 13.98 -2.03
C LEU A 47 -17.22 13.97 -0.82
N ASN A 48 -16.84 15.16 -0.34
CA ASN A 48 -16.13 15.30 0.91
C ASN A 48 -16.90 16.28 1.80
N LEU A 49 -17.16 15.86 3.02
CA LEU A 49 -17.77 16.68 4.06
C LEU A 49 -16.76 16.84 5.19
N LYS A 50 -16.59 18.05 5.69
CA LYS A 50 -15.84 18.32 6.91
C LYS A 50 -16.73 19.12 7.85
N TYR A 51 -17.01 18.54 9.00
CA TYR A 51 -17.78 19.20 10.05
C TYR A 51 -16.87 19.49 11.24
N SER A 52 -16.68 20.78 11.52
CA SER A 52 -15.93 21.25 12.69
C SER A 52 -16.86 21.24 13.90
N LEU A 53 -16.68 20.25 14.80
CA LEU A 53 -17.46 20.14 16.04
C LEU A 53 -17.15 21.31 16.98
N ASN A 54 -15.89 21.71 16.99
CA ASN A 54 -15.35 22.88 17.69
C ASN A 54 -13.95 23.21 17.14
N GLU A 55 -13.22 24.12 17.77
CA GLU A 55 -11.88 24.54 17.35
C GLU A 55 -10.83 23.42 17.36
N THR A 56 -11.05 22.34 18.08
CA THR A 56 -10.08 21.25 18.27
C THR A 56 -10.54 19.92 17.67
N ASN A 57 -11.81 19.78 17.33
CA ASN A 57 -12.37 18.52 16.88
C ASN A 57 -13.09 18.65 15.53
N SER A 58 -12.84 17.73 14.62
CA SER A 58 -13.56 17.67 13.35
C SER A 58 -13.89 16.24 12.94
N LEU A 59 -15.01 16.11 12.21
CA LEU A 59 -15.40 14.89 11.51
C LEU A 59 -15.27 15.11 10.01
N ARG A 60 -14.80 14.11 9.29
CA ARG A 60 -14.74 14.12 7.83
C ARG A 60 -15.39 12.86 7.29
N LEU A 61 -16.25 13.01 6.29
CA LEU A 61 -16.80 11.93 5.51
C LEU A 61 -16.35 12.10 4.06
N SER A 62 -15.81 11.05 3.48
CA SER A 62 -15.42 11.00 2.06
C SER A 62 -16.13 9.84 1.39
N VAL A 63 -16.72 10.10 0.22
CA VAL A 63 -17.32 9.09 -0.65
C VAL A 63 -16.78 9.31 -2.06
N SER A 64 -16.25 8.26 -2.69
CA SER A 64 -15.72 8.40 -4.05
C SER A 64 -15.77 7.11 -4.84
N ARG A 65 -15.80 7.24 -6.16
CA ARG A 65 -15.54 6.16 -7.11
C ARG A 65 -14.17 6.38 -7.76
N THR A 66 -13.36 5.32 -7.83
CA THR A 66 -12.04 5.34 -8.49
C THR A 66 -11.90 4.14 -9.43
N VAL A 67 -10.88 4.17 -10.30
CA VAL A 67 -10.56 3.10 -11.24
C VAL A 67 -9.14 2.63 -11.02
N THR A 68 -8.93 1.32 -11.10
CA THR A 68 -7.61 0.69 -11.27
C THR A 68 -7.54 0.13 -12.68
N ARG A 69 -6.62 0.65 -13.48
CA ARG A 69 -6.36 0.17 -14.85
C ARG A 69 -5.23 -0.84 -14.82
N PRO A 70 -5.32 -1.93 -15.60
CA PRO A 70 -4.19 -2.84 -15.71
C PRO A 70 -2.98 -2.10 -16.28
N SER A 71 -1.80 -2.45 -15.81
CA SER A 71 -0.54 -1.98 -16.39
C SER A 71 -0.31 -2.62 -17.78
N PHE A 72 0.56 -2.04 -18.60
CA PHE A 72 0.88 -2.61 -19.91
C PHE A 72 1.48 -4.00 -19.81
N ILE A 73 2.28 -4.27 -18.79
CA ILE A 73 2.92 -5.57 -18.57
C ILE A 73 1.91 -6.63 -18.13
N GLU A 74 0.90 -6.25 -17.35
CA GLU A 74 -0.20 -7.14 -16.96
C GLU A 74 -1.08 -7.51 -18.16
N MET A 75 -1.22 -6.61 -19.16
CA MET A 75 -2.00 -6.84 -20.38
C MET A 75 -1.21 -7.57 -21.47
N ALA A 76 0.11 -7.59 -21.42
CA ALA A 76 0.96 -8.10 -22.49
C ALA A 76 1.09 -9.62 -22.41
N PRO A 77 0.52 -10.41 -23.36
CA PRO A 77 0.46 -11.87 -23.27
C PRO A 77 1.78 -12.53 -23.70
N PHE A 78 2.90 -12.03 -23.22
CA PHE A 78 4.21 -12.64 -23.40
C PHE A 78 4.77 -13.14 -22.08
N LEU A 79 5.69 -14.12 -22.16
CA LEU A 79 6.33 -14.73 -21.01
C LEU A 79 7.59 -13.94 -20.63
N TYR A 80 7.72 -13.57 -19.37
CA TYR A 80 8.89 -12.86 -18.84
C TYR A 80 9.23 -13.29 -17.42
N GLN A 81 10.39 -12.89 -16.93
CA GLN A 81 10.84 -13.05 -15.56
C GLN A 81 11.26 -11.68 -15.02
N GLU A 82 10.94 -11.38 -13.78
CA GLU A 82 11.36 -10.12 -13.11
C GLU A 82 12.86 -10.17 -12.74
N SER A 83 13.35 -11.36 -12.40
CA SER A 83 14.75 -11.61 -12.11
C SER A 83 15.14 -13.03 -12.51
N TYR A 84 16.43 -13.27 -12.66
CA TYR A 84 16.93 -14.61 -12.96
C TYR A 84 16.54 -15.60 -11.84
N GLY A 85 15.97 -16.74 -12.22
CA GLY A 85 15.49 -17.75 -11.28
C GLY A 85 14.12 -17.50 -10.66
N SER A 86 13.48 -16.33 -10.90
CA SER A 86 12.10 -16.10 -10.48
C SER A 86 11.11 -16.89 -11.33
N ALA A 87 9.88 -17.07 -10.84
CA ALA A 87 8.81 -17.69 -11.60
C ALA A 87 8.52 -16.91 -12.89
N TYR A 88 8.19 -17.61 -13.96
CA TYR A 88 7.71 -16.97 -15.18
C TYR A 88 6.37 -16.29 -14.95
N ILE A 89 6.18 -15.15 -15.59
CA ILE A 89 4.97 -14.35 -15.55
C ILE A 89 4.46 -14.16 -16.97
N ARG A 90 3.15 -14.30 -17.16
CA ARG A 90 2.47 -14.02 -18.42
C ARG A 90 1.36 -13.03 -18.18
N GLY A 91 1.38 -11.91 -18.90
CA GLY A 91 0.27 -10.96 -18.88
C GLY A 91 -0.98 -11.56 -19.52
N ASN A 92 -2.12 -10.97 -19.21
CA ASN A 92 -3.43 -11.40 -19.70
C ASN A 92 -4.10 -10.27 -20.49
N ASN A 93 -4.30 -10.50 -21.77
CA ASN A 93 -4.91 -9.55 -22.69
C ASN A 93 -6.44 -9.41 -22.56
N GLU A 94 -7.07 -10.20 -21.68
CA GLU A 94 -8.51 -10.14 -21.39
C GLU A 94 -8.85 -9.27 -20.15
N LEU A 95 -7.81 -8.68 -19.52
CA LEU A 95 -8.00 -7.82 -18.36
C LEU A 95 -8.89 -6.62 -18.65
N LYS A 96 -9.73 -6.29 -17.68
CA LYS A 96 -10.65 -5.16 -17.69
C LYS A 96 -10.26 -4.17 -16.57
N ASN A 97 -10.75 -2.93 -16.70
CA ASN A 97 -10.64 -1.96 -15.60
C ASN A 97 -11.37 -2.47 -14.35
N ALA A 98 -10.74 -2.31 -13.20
CA ALA A 98 -11.34 -2.51 -11.90
C ALA A 98 -11.85 -1.19 -11.35
N TYR A 99 -12.95 -1.22 -10.59
CA TYR A 99 -13.56 -0.03 -9.99
C TYR A 99 -13.66 -0.18 -8.49
N ASN A 100 -13.37 0.91 -7.78
CA ASN A 100 -13.44 0.94 -6.33
C ASN A 100 -14.46 2.00 -5.89
N TYR A 101 -15.35 1.61 -4.99
CA TYR A 101 -16.29 2.50 -4.32
C TYR A 101 -15.84 2.63 -2.88
N ASN A 102 -15.47 3.86 -2.49
CA ASN A 102 -14.83 4.14 -1.23
C ASN A 102 -15.74 4.97 -0.34
N ILE A 103 -15.78 4.64 0.95
CA ILE A 103 -16.41 5.42 2.01
C ILE A 103 -15.43 5.46 3.17
N ASP A 104 -15.08 6.66 3.63
CA ASP A 104 -14.16 6.90 4.73
C ASP A 104 -14.80 7.87 5.72
N LEU A 105 -14.76 7.53 7.01
CA LEU A 105 -15.17 8.41 8.11
C LEU A 105 -13.98 8.63 9.03
N ARG A 106 -13.58 9.88 9.20
CA ARG A 106 -12.43 10.27 10.01
C ARG A 106 -12.84 11.26 11.10
N TYR A 107 -12.38 11.01 12.30
CA TYR A 107 -12.38 11.93 13.42
C TYR A 107 -10.97 12.43 13.66
N ASP A 108 -10.81 13.76 13.79
CA ASP A 108 -9.55 14.43 14.12
C ASP A 108 -9.71 15.21 15.42
N PHE A 109 -8.71 15.10 16.29
CA PHE A 109 -8.54 15.89 17.48
C PHE A 109 -7.18 16.59 17.47
N PHE A 110 -7.20 17.93 17.51
CA PHE A 110 -6.02 18.79 17.59
C PHE A 110 -6.09 19.57 18.91
N PRO A 111 -5.27 19.25 19.92
CA PRO A 111 -5.25 20.02 21.16
C PRO A 111 -4.94 21.50 20.91
N LYS A 112 -5.47 22.40 21.76
CA LYS A 112 -5.25 23.85 21.62
C LYS A 112 -3.78 24.31 21.73
N ARG A 113 -2.88 23.44 22.17
CA ARG A 113 -1.44 23.67 22.14
C ARG A 113 -0.94 23.57 20.70
N ASN A 114 -0.40 24.68 20.20
CA ASN A 114 0.06 24.78 18.81
C ASN A 114 1.44 24.11 18.58
N ASN A 115 1.64 22.91 19.13
CA ASN A 115 2.90 22.14 19.06
C ASN A 115 2.85 20.97 18.08
N GLY A 116 1.75 20.83 17.29
CA GLY A 116 1.57 19.75 16.33
C GLY A 116 1.10 18.44 16.94
N ASP A 117 0.59 18.45 18.19
CA ASP A 117 -0.07 17.29 18.77
C ASP A 117 -1.34 16.97 17.99
N MET A 118 -1.60 15.70 17.76
CA MET A 118 -2.74 15.22 16.98
C MET A 118 -3.14 13.81 17.40
N PHE A 119 -4.43 13.54 17.38
CA PHE A 119 -4.98 12.19 17.41
C PHE A 119 -6.05 12.08 16.33
N SER A 120 -6.05 11.01 15.57
CA SER A 120 -7.11 10.74 14.61
C SER A 120 -7.45 9.28 14.52
N VAL A 121 -8.70 9.00 14.16
CA VAL A 121 -9.22 7.67 13.86
C VAL A 121 -9.98 7.73 12.56
N THR A 122 -9.69 6.80 11.65
CA THR A 122 -10.39 6.65 10.38
C THR A 122 -10.95 5.24 10.28
N GLY A 123 -12.26 5.11 10.05
CA GLY A 123 -12.87 3.87 9.59
C GLY A 123 -13.14 3.95 8.09
N TYR A 124 -12.88 2.88 7.35
CA TYR A 124 -13.14 2.86 5.92
C TYR A 124 -13.77 1.54 5.45
N PHE A 125 -14.50 1.67 4.34
CA PHE A 125 -15.06 0.54 3.60
C PHE A 125 -14.86 0.78 2.11
N LYS A 126 -14.35 -0.24 1.41
CA LYS A 126 -14.16 -0.23 -0.05
C LYS A 126 -14.81 -1.47 -0.65
N LYS A 127 -15.73 -1.25 -1.59
CA LYS A 127 -16.20 -2.31 -2.47
C LYS A 127 -15.34 -2.30 -3.73
N LEU A 128 -14.73 -3.45 -4.04
CA LEU A 128 -13.86 -3.65 -5.20
C LEU A 128 -14.65 -4.42 -6.24
N LYS A 129 -14.83 -3.84 -7.42
CA LYS A 129 -15.50 -4.50 -8.56
C LYS A 129 -14.45 -4.91 -9.57
N SER A 130 -14.40 -6.21 -9.85
CA SER A 130 -13.47 -6.83 -10.78
C SER A 130 -12.00 -6.49 -10.46
N PRO A 131 -11.53 -6.58 -9.19
CA PRO A 131 -10.13 -6.28 -8.87
C PRO A 131 -9.20 -7.18 -9.66
N ILE A 132 -8.04 -6.64 -10.06
CA ILE A 132 -7.01 -7.39 -10.78
C ILE A 132 -6.17 -8.12 -9.73
N GLU A 133 -6.15 -9.45 -9.82
CA GLU A 133 -5.41 -10.31 -8.92
C GLU A 133 -4.36 -11.12 -9.70
N GLN A 134 -3.19 -11.31 -9.11
CA GLN A 134 -2.21 -12.24 -9.63
C GLN A 134 -2.69 -13.68 -9.38
N THR A 135 -2.54 -14.51 -10.37
CA THR A 135 -2.98 -15.90 -10.36
C THR A 135 -1.84 -16.82 -10.83
N GLN A 136 -2.07 -18.12 -10.80
CA GLN A 136 -1.15 -19.08 -11.35
C GLN A 136 -1.86 -19.92 -12.40
N GLU A 137 -1.13 -20.29 -13.44
CA GLU A 137 -1.55 -21.18 -14.51
C GLU A 137 -0.54 -22.32 -14.63
N SER A 138 -1.00 -23.51 -15.01
CA SER A 138 -0.12 -24.62 -15.37
C SER A 138 -0.04 -24.73 -16.89
N SER A 139 1.17 -24.70 -17.42
CA SER A 139 1.43 -24.86 -18.85
C SER A 139 2.61 -25.82 -19.05
N GLY A 140 2.33 -26.99 -19.65
CA GLY A 140 3.36 -28.00 -19.93
C GLY A 140 4.12 -28.51 -18.70
N GLY A 141 3.45 -28.58 -17.53
CA GLY A 141 4.07 -28.99 -16.26
C GLY A 141 4.83 -27.88 -15.54
N THR A 142 4.89 -26.68 -16.11
CA THR A 142 5.49 -25.50 -15.47
C THR A 142 4.40 -24.59 -14.92
N VAL A 143 4.60 -24.08 -13.69
CA VAL A 143 3.72 -23.09 -13.08
C VAL A 143 4.15 -21.71 -13.55
N ILE A 144 3.21 -20.98 -14.12
CA ILE A 144 3.38 -19.61 -14.64
C ILE A 144 2.46 -18.70 -13.85
N ARG A 145 2.97 -17.58 -13.35
CA ARG A 145 2.14 -16.52 -12.78
C ARG A 145 1.42 -15.77 -13.90
N SER A 146 0.18 -15.36 -13.66
CA SER A 146 -0.64 -14.61 -14.60
C SER A 146 -1.51 -13.61 -13.85
N PHE A 147 -2.39 -12.90 -14.54
CA PHE A 147 -3.30 -11.91 -13.97
C PHE A 147 -4.72 -12.19 -14.41
N ARG A 148 -5.67 -11.93 -13.52
CA ARG A 148 -7.10 -12.08 -13.82
C ARG A 148 -7.91 -11.07 -13.02
N ASN A 149 -9.02 -10.62 -13.59
CA ASN A 149 -10.01 -9.91 -12.77
C ASN A 149 -10.73 -10.93 -11.88
N ALA A 150 -10.73 -10.71 -10.58
CA ALA A 150 -11.63 -11.38 -9.65
C ALA A 150 -13.07 -10.89 -9.88
N GLU A 151 -14.06 -11.56 -9.31
CA GLU A 151 -15.46 -11.14 -9.49
C GLU A 151 -15.74 -9.86 -8.72
N ASP A 152 -15.72 -9.96 -7.41
CA ASP A 152 -15.91 -8.84 -6.49
C ASP A 152 -14.96 -9.00 -5.29
N GLY A 153 -14.79 -7.92 -4.54
CA GLY A 153 -14.02 -7.93 -3.30
C GLY A 153 -14.43 -6.81 -2.37
N ILE A 154 -13.97 -6.93 -1.14
CA ILE A 154 -14.12 -5.88 -0.13
C ILE A 154 -12.78 -5.63 0.57
N ALA A 155 -12.58 -4.40 1.01
CA ALA A 155 -11.55 -4.04 1.96
C ALA A 155 -12.18 -3.09 3.00
N THR A 156 -12.05 -3.42 4.27
CA THR A 156 -12.56 -2.59 5.36
C THR A 156 -11.55 -2.56 6.49
N GLY A 157 -11.48 -1.45 7.21
CA GLY A 157 -10.50 -1.35 8.28
C GLY A 157 -10.60 -0.08 9.08
N VAL A 158 -9.67 0.02 10.03
CA VAL A 158 -9.52 1.17 10.92
C VAL A 158 -8.05 1.60 10.91
N GLU A 159 -7.84 2.90 10.87
CA GLU A 159 -6.54 3.54 10.99
C GLU A 159 -6.55 4.48 12.20
N ILE A 160 -5.47 4.45 12.98
CA ILE A 160 -5.26 5.34 14.13
C ILE A 160 -3.95 6.08 13.90
N GLU A 161 -3.94 7.37 14.14
CA GLU A 161 -2.75 8.20 14.08
C GLU A 161 -2.65 9.03 15.35
N PHE A 162 -1.44 9.09 15.90
CA PHE A 162 -1.16 9.81 17.11
C PHE A 162 0.18 10.53 16.97
N ARG A 163 0.23 11.82 17.36
CA ARG A 163 1.46 12.59 17.48
C ARG A 163 1.41 13.42 18.75
N LYS A 164 2.49 13.43 19.49
CA LYS A 164 2.59 14.18 20.73
C LYS A 164 4.01 14.64 21.01
N GLU A 165 4.16 15.87 21.44
CA GLU A 165 5.35 16.35 22.11
C GLU A 165 5.33 15.88 23.57
N LEU A 166 6.24 14.97 23.95
CA LEU A 166 6.30 14.37 25.28
C LEU A 166 6.89 15.38 26.30
N PHE A 167 7.99 15.98 25.91
CA PHE A 167 8.70 17.06 26.62
C PHE A 167 9.50 17.86 25.60
N LYS A 168 10.07 18.99 26.02
CA LYS A 168 10.71 19.93 25.12
C LYS A 168 11.65 19.25 24.14
N ASN A 169 11.41 19.48 22.84
CA ASN A 169 12.19 18.94 21.71
C ASN A 169 12.10 17.42 21.49
N PHE A 170 11.29 16.72 22.27
CA PHE A 170 11.06 15.28 22.11
C PHE A 170 9.66 15.01 21.62
N ARG A 171 9.53 14.35 20.47
CA ARG A 171 8.22 14.03 19.87
C ARG A 171 8.11 12.53 19.61
N ILE A 172 6.96 11.99 19.88
CA ILE A 172 6.56 10.65 19.47
C ILE A 172 5.46 10.75 18.41
N GLY A 173 5.61 9.97 17.35
CA GLY A 173 4.59 9.68 16.36
C GLY A 173 4.28 8.19 16.36
N ALA A 174 3.02 7.83 16.18
CA ALA A 174 2.63 6.44 15.95
C ALA A 174 1.41 6.41 15.04
N ASN A 175 1.39 5.48 14.11
CA ASN A 175 0.20 5.14 13.35
C ASN A 175 0.08 3.63 13.21
N GLY A 176 -1.16 3.18 13.17
CA GLY A 176 -1.47 1.77 12.99
C GLY A 176 -2.73 1.62 12.16
N SER A 177 -2.76 0.60 11.33
CA SER A 177 -3.94 0.19 10.58
C SER A 177 -4.23 -1.28 10.78
N TYR A 178 -5.50 -1.61 10.84
CA TYR A 178 -5.99 -2.97 10.74
C TYR A 178 -6.97 -3.05 9.57
N MET A 179 -6.77 -4.02 8.69
CA MET A 179 -7.52 -4.18 7.46
C MET A 179 -7.99 -5.63 7.30
N TYR A 180 -9.26 -5.80 7.06
CA TYR A 180 -9.85 -7.03 6.56
C TYR A 180 -10.10 -6.90 5.06
N THR A 181 -9.71 -7.91 4.28
CA THR A 181 -9.96 -7.97 2.85
C THR A 181 -10.48 -9.34 2.47
N ASN A 182 -11.38 -9.39 1.49
CA ASN A 182 -11.83 -10.63 0.87
C ASN A 182 -12.06 -10.40 -0.63
N VAL A 183 -11.66 -11.34 -1.46
CA VAL A 183 -11.94 -11.39 -2.89
C VAL A 183 -12.50 -12.74 -3.27
N VAL A 184 -13.46 -12.73 -4.20
CA VAL A 184 -14.06 -13.92 -4.80
C VAL A 184 -13.46 -14.12 -6.19
N LEU A 185 -12.87 -15.28 -6.41
CA LEU A 185 -12.26 -15.65 -7.68
C LEU A 185 -13.28 -16.37 -8.58
N PRO A 186 -13.21 -16.20 -9.92
CA PRO A 186 -14.10 -16.87 -10.84
C PRO A 186 -14.03 -18.39 -10.73
N GLU A 187 -15.13 -19.07 -10.90
CA GLU A 187 -15.19 -20.52 -10.95
C GLU A 187 -14.36 -21.10 -12.10
N GLY A 188 -13.95 -22.36 -11.97
CA GLY A 188 -13.18 -23.08 -12.99
C GLY A 188 -11.70 -22.77 -13.05
N GLY A 189 -11.17 -22.04 -12.05
CA GLY A 189 -9.73 -21.84 -11.86
C GLY A 189 -9.04 -23.02 -11.18
N VAL A 190 -7.70 -22.97 -11.16
CA VAL A 190 -6.85 -23.99 -10.48
C VAL A 190 -6.59 -23.61 -9.00
N TYR A 191 -7.30 -22.62 -8.47
CA TYR A 191 -7.08 -22.07 -7.13
C TYR A 191 -7.46 -23.08 -6.05
N THR A 192 -6.67 -23.10 -4.98
CA THR A 192 -7.03 -23.88 -3.79
C THR A 192 -8.20 -23.25 -3.05
N ASP A 193 -8.19 -21.92 -2.91
CA ASP A 193 -9.24 -21.15 -2.25
C ASP A 193 -9.99 -20.30 -3.27
N SER A 194 -11.31 -20.43 -3.37
CA SER A 194 -12.17 -19.58 -4.21
C SER A 194 -12.40 -18.20 -3.60
N GLU A 195 -12.26 -18.08 -2.28
CA GLU A 195 -12.32 -16.83 -1.54
C GLU A 195 -11.06 -16.67 -0.69
N ARG A 196 -10.47 -15.48 -0.68
CA ARG A 196 -9.25 -15.21 0.09
C ARG A 196 -9.01 -13.73 0.33
N ALA A 197 -8.08 -13.41 1.21
CA ALA A 197 -7.56 -12.06 1.33
C ALA A 197 -6.92 -11.58 0.01
N LEU A 198 -6.95 -10.28 -0.24
CA LEU A 198 -6.21 -9.65 -1.35
C LEU A 198 -4.72 -10.01 -1.27
N GLN A 199 -4.14 -10.40 -2.41
CA GLN A 199 -2.71 -10.64 -2.50
C GLN A 199 -1.93 -9.37 -2.24
N GLY A 200 -0.82 -9.48 -1.51
CA GLY A 200 0.03 -8.35 -1.11
C GLY A 200 -0.54 -7.48 0.02
N ALA A 201 -1.80 -7.66 0.42
CA ALA A 201 -2.42 -6.90 1.50
C ALA A 201 -2.07 -7.48 2.87
N SER A 202 -1.45 -6.67 3.73
CA SER A 202 -1.20 -7.02 5.13
C SER A 202 -2.40 -6.69 6.00
N PRO A 203 -2.83 -7.58 6.91
CA PRO A 203 -3.96 -7.30 7.80
C PRO A 203 -3.67 -6.20 8.81
N PHE A 204 -2.41 -5.90 9.10
CA PHE A 204 -2.03 -4.78 9.94
C PHE A 204 -0.68 -4.18 9.52
N LEU A 205 -0.57 -2.87 9.72
CA LEU A 205 0.66 -2.09 9.62
C LEU A 205 0.77 -1.22 10.86
N ILE A 206 1.94 -1.15 11.47
CA ILE A 206 2.21 -0.29 12.61
C ILE A 206 3.52 0.44 12.35
N ASN A 207 3.50 1.76 12.53
CA ASN A 207 4.69 2.60 12.47
C ASN A 207 4.76 3.40 13.75
N ALA A 208 5.96 3.55 14.30
CA ALA A 208 6.24 4.42 15.42
C ALA A 208 7.56 5.16 15.17
N ASP A 209 7.58 6.43 15.47
CA ASP A 209 8.78 7.25 15.40
C ASP A 209 8.99 8.01 16.71
N LEU A 210 10.24 8.13 17.08
CA LEU A 210 10.70 8.95 18.17
C LEU A 210 11.71 9.94 17.62
N SER A 211 11.44 11.23 17.73
CA SER A 211 12.34 12.27 17.24
C SER A 211 12.77 13.22 18.37
N TYR A 212 14.03 13.62 18.29
CA TYR A 212 14.65 14.58 19.20
C TYR A 212 15.32 15.70 18.41
N THR A 213 14.88 16.94 18.67
CA THR A 213 15.39 18.13 17.99
C THR A 213 15.92 19.11 19.04
N PRO A 214 17.17 18.90 19.56
CA PRO A 214 17.75 19.77 20.57
C PRO A 214 17.91 21.20 20.06
N GLN A 215 17.70 22.17 20.93
CA GLN A 215 18.04 23.57 20.64
C GLN A 215 19.56 23.74 20.71
N LEU A 216 20.19 23.93 19.57
CA LEU A 216 21.61 24.23 19.48
C LEU A 216 21.82 25.75 19.49
N ARG A 217 23.07 26.17 19.74
CA ARG A 217 23.46 27.59 19.67
C ARG A 217 23.71 27.99 18.21
N GLY A 218 23.34 29.22 17.84
CA GLY A 218 23.55 29.76 16.50
C GLY A 218 22.48 29.32 15.50
N GLU A 219 22.88 29.15 14.23
CA GLU A 219 22.02 28.79 13.10
C GLU A 219 21.99 27.29 12.80
N SER A 220 22.47 26.47 13.73
CA SER A 220 22.55 25.04 13.54
C SER A 220 21.32 24.32 14.08
N ASP A 221 20.84 23.32 13.33
CA ASP A 221 19.71 22.45 13.70
C ASP A 221 20.13 20.98 13.64
N LEU A 222 19.84 20.24 14.70
CA LEU A 222 20.03 18.79 14.74
C LEU A 222 18.69 18.10 14.93
N THR A 223 18.41 17.11 14.10
CA THR A 223 17.27 16.21 14.27
C THR A 223 17.77 14.78 14.30
N LEU A 224 17.41 14.06 15.35
CA LEU A 224 17.64 12.61 15.48
C LEU A 224 16.29 11.92 15.47
N ALA A 225 16.15 10.86 14.69
CA ALA A 225 14.92 10.09 14.64
C ALA A 225 15.20 8.60 14.61
N LEU A 226 14.42 7.86 15.40
CA LEU A 226 14.35 6.41 15.38
C LEU A 226 12.97 6.03 14.87
N VAL A 227 12.91 5.22 13.82
CA VAL A 227 11.66 4.82 13.17
C VAL A 227 11.55 3.30 13.25
N TYR A 228 10.42 2.80 13.74
CA TYR A 228 10.13 1.38 13.84
C TYR A 228 8.88 1.05 13.05
N ASN A 229 8.95 0.01 12.22
CA ASN A 229 7.85 -0.42 11.38
C ASN A 229 7.56 -1.91 11.60
N VAL A 230 6.28 -2.25 11.62
CA VAL A 230 5.81 -3.64 11.62
C VAL A 230 4.82 -3.81 10.50
N GLN A 231 5.08 -4.79 9.64
CA GLN A 231 4.17 -5.23 8.59
C GLN A 231 3.68 -6.64 8.92
N GLY A 232 2.36 -6.82 8.99
CA GLY A 232 1.75 -8.12 9.19
C GLY A 232 1.97 -9.09 8.03
N PRO A 233 1.62 -10.37 8.19
CA PRO A 233 1.79 -11.37 7.15
C PRO A 233 0.90 -11.05 5.95
N ARG A 234 1.38 -11.37 4.72
CA ARG A 234 0.61 -11.15 3.48
C ARG A 234 0.80 -12.31 2.52
N ILE A 235 -0.19 -12.55 1.67
CA ILE A 235 -0.08 -13.53 0.60
C ILE A 235 0.89 -13.00 -0.45
N GLU A 236 1.98 -13.71 -0.65
CA GLU A 236 2.96 -13.43 -1.71
C GLU A 236 2.59 -14.19 -2.98
N THR A 237 2.24 -15.47 -2.85
CA THR A 237 1.88 -16.32 -3.97
C THR A 237 0.65 -17.14 -3.60
N VAL A 238 -0.32 -17.17 -4.49
CA VAL A 238 -1.56 -17.93 -4.29
C VAL A 238 -1.35 -19.41 -4.52
N GLY A 239 -1.99 -20.25 -3.71
CA GLY A 239 -1.96 -21.70 -3.84
C GLY A 239 -2.87 -22.20 -4.96
N ILE A 240 -2.43 -23.27 -5.61
CA ILE A 240 -3.17 -23.96 -6.68
C ILE A 240 -3.12 -25.47 -6.46
N TYR A 241 -4.07 -26.19 -7.05
CA TYR A 241 -4.15 -27.66 -7.02
C TYR A 241 -4.08 -28.25 -5.60
N GLY A 242 -4.75 -27.62 -4.64
CA GLY A 242 -4.77 -28.06 -3.25
C GLY A 242 -3.53 -27.70 -2.44
N THR A 243 -2.60 -26.89 -2.96
CA THR A 243 -1.50 -26.33 -2.17
C THR A 243 -1.93 -25.05 -1.45
N GLY A 244 -1.40 -24.77 -0.27
CA GLY A 244 -1.68 -23.54 0.46
C GLY A 244 -0.98 -22.32 -0.14
N ASN A 245 -1.46 -21.15 0.22
CA ASN A 245 -0.83 -19.88 -0.16
C ASN A 245 0.57 -19.75 0.48
N ILE A 246 1.53 -19.21 -0.27
CA ILE A 246 2.82 -18.77 0.28
C ILE A 246 2.62 -17.39 0.89
N LYS A 247 2.94 -17.27 2.19
CA LYS A 247 2.78 -16.02 2.92
C LYS A 247 4.12 -15.49 3.39
N GLN A 248 4.43 -14.23 3.05
CA GLN A 248 5.46 -13.49 3.75
C GLN A 248 5.06 -13.39 5.22
N GLN A 249 6.00 -13.67 6.12
CA GLN A 249 5.75 -13.58 7.55
C GLN A 249 5.85 -12.13 8.02
N THR A 250 5.38 -11.86 9.25
CA THR A 250 5.51 -10.54 9.85
C THR A 250 6.95 -10.04 9.79
N LEU A 251 7.12 -8.82 9.32
CA LEU A 251 8.41 -8.15 9.18
C LEU A 251 8.48 -6.96 10.13
N HIS A 252 9.60 -6.86 10.87
CA HIS A 252 9.92 -5.76 11.75
C HIS A 252 11.16 -5.06 11.21
N THR A 253 11.15 -3.75 11.05
CA THR A 253 12.32 -2.97 10.66
C THR A 253 12.51 -1.79 11.59
N MET A 254 13.75 -1.35 11.75
CA MET A 254 14.10 -0.18 12.54
C MET A 254 15.15 0.62 11.81
N ASP A 255 14.90 1.91 11.65
CA ASP A 255 15.77 2.84 10.96
C ASP A 255 16.18 3.97 11.90
N PHE A 256 17.41 4.46 11.74
CA PHE A 256 17.92 5.64 12.43
C PHE A 256 18.26 6.72 11.40
N ILE A 257 17.83 7.95 11.68
CA ILE A 257 18.09 9.12 10.84
C ILE A 257 18.66 10.22 11.72
N ALA A 258 19.80 10.77 11.31
CA ALA A 258 20.37 11.99 11.88
C ALA A 258 20.52 13.03 10.78
N SER A 259 19.95 14.22 10.98
CA SER A 259 20.09 15.37 10.07
C SER A 259 20.66 16.53 10.85
N TYR A 260 21.79 17.07 10.40
CA TYR A 260 22.48 18.17 11.03
C TYR A 260 22.69 19.31 10.04
N ALA A 261 21.91 20.38 10.17
CA ALA A 261 22.17 21.64 9.50
C ALA A 261 23.23 22.40 10.30
N ILE A 262 24.44 22.48 9.79
CA ILE A 262 25.55 23.18 10.43
C ILE A 262 25.31 24.69 10.37
N ASN A 263 24.81 25.15 9.23
CA ASN A 263 24.41 26.53 8.97
C ASN A 263 23.42 26.56 7.79
N LYS A 264 23.06 27.77 7.30
CA LYS A 264 22.13 27.95 6.14
C LYS A 264 22.60 27.30 4.83
N HIS A 265 23.89 27.04 4.71
CA HIS A 265 24.50 26.55 3.49
C HIS A 265 24.83 25.06 3.52
N LEU A 266 25.25 24.52 4.66
CA LEU A 266 25.78 23.16 4.79
C LEU A 266 24.93 22.32 5.71
N SER A 267 24.47 21.17 5.21
CA SER A 267 23.79 20.14 5.99
C SER A 267 24.37 18.75 5.73
N LEU A 268 24.40 17.94 6.79
CA LEU A 268 24.79 16.53 6.78
C LEU A 268 23.59 15.67 7.11
N ARG A 269 23.49 14.51 6.48
CA ARG A 269 22.48 13.50 6.78
C ARG A 269 23.13 12.13 6.88
N LEU A 270 22.83 11.42 7.96
CA LEU A 270 23.12 10.01 8.14
C LEU A 270 21.80 9.25 8.19
N GLN A 271 21.66 8.22 7.40
CA GLN A 271 20.53 7.29 7.44
C GLN A 271 21.05 5.87 7.56
N MET A 272 20.64 5.16 8.60
CA MET A 272 20.90 3.73 8.78
C MET A 272 19.59 2.98 8.69
N LYS A 273 19.48 2.05 7.75
CA LYS A 273 18.27 1.25 7.49
C LYS A 273 18.42 -0.15 8.03
N ASP A 274 17.30 -0.69 8.47
CA ASP A 274 17.17 -2.04 9.02
C ASP A 274 18.23 -2.38 10.08
N LEU A 275 18.27 -1.59 11.16
CA LEU A 275 19.15 -1.83 12.32
C LEU A 275 18.91 -3.20 12.99
N LEU A 276 17.72 -3.79 12.79
CA LEU A 276 17.37 -5.12 13.29
C LEU A 276 17.96 -6.24 12.43
N ASN A 277 18.48 -5.91 11.25
CA ASN A 277 18.97 -6.89 10.26
C ASN A 277 17.94 -8.01 10.02
N SER A 278 16.73 -7.61 9.70
CA SER A 278 15.54 -8.45 9.72
C SER A 278 15.59 -9.51 8.63
N THR A 279 15.10 -10.71 8.96
CA THR A 279 14.96 -11.79 7.99
C THR A 279 13.57 -11.75 7.37
N ILE A 280 13.50 -11.59 6.05
CA ILE A 280 12.29 -11.78 5.28
C ILE A 280 12.09 -13.28 5.10
N ARG A 281 10.93 -13.81 5.51
CA ARG A 281 10.63 -15.25 5.47
C ARG A 281 9.30 -15.49 4.78
N PHE A 282 9.28 -16.51 3.93
CA PHE A 282 8.10 -16.99 3.24
C PHE A 282 7.78 -18.42 3.69
N LYS A 283 6.54 -18.62 4.12
CA LYS A 283 6.07 -19.93 4.56
C LYS A 283 4.83 -20.34 3.79
N GLN A 284 4.75 -21.64 3.51
CA GLN A 284 3.60 -22.29 2.89
C GLN A 284 2.97 -23.24 3.91
N GLU A 285 1.66 -23.20 4.01
CA GLU A 285 0.89 -24.17 4.79
C GLU A 285 0.59 -25.38 3.90
N LEU A 286 0.89 -26.57 4.40
CA LEU A 286 0.56 -27.84 3.75
C LEU A 286 -0.85 -28.25 4.17
N PRO A 287 -1.86 -28.21 3.28
CA PRO A 287 -3.25 -28.43 3.66
C PRO A 287 -3.51 -29.80 4.30
N ALA A 288 -2.78 -30.83 3.87
CA ALA A 288 -2.92 -32.19 4.37
C ALA A 288 -2.53 -32.35 5.86
N THR A 289 -1.60 -31.53 6.35
CA THR A 289 -1.05 -31.66 7.73
C THR A 289 -1.21 -30.40 8.58
N GLY A 290 -1.58 -29.25 7.97
CA GLY A 290 -1.58 -27.94 8.61
C GLY A 290 -0.17 -27.43 8.97
N GLN A 291 0.89 -28.16 8.59
CA GLN A 291 2.27 -27.78 8.87
C GLN A 291 2.68 -26.58 8.00
N LYS A 292 3.36 -25.59 8.60
CA LYS A 292 3.95 -24.44 7.90
C LYS A 292 5.41 -24.70 7.62
N VAL A 293 5.75 -24.82 6.33
CA VAL A 293 7.12 -25.04 5.84
C VAL A 293 7.69 -23.72 5.36
N GLU A 294 8.93 -23.41 5.73
CA GLU A 294 9.66 -22.29 5.20
C GLU A 294 10.14 -22.63 3.79
N VAL A 295 9.70 -21.86 2.79
CA VAL A 295 10.02 -22.07 1.38
C VAL A 295 11.14 -21.18 0.89
N GLU A 296 11.28 -20.02 1.52
CA GLU A 296 12.33 -19.06 1.20
C GLU A 296 12.61 -18.15 2.40
N SER A 297 13.86 -17.76 2.59
CA SER A 297 14.23 -16.69 3.51
C SER A 297 15.53 -16.02 3.09
N PHE A 298 15.59 -14.69 3.29
CA PHE A 298 16.80 -13.91 3.05
C PHE A 298 16.87 -12.68 3.95
N ARG A 299 18.07 -12.09 4.04
CA ARG A 299 18.32 -10.84 4.78
C ARG A 299 18.86 -9.79 3.81
N PRO A 300 18.17 -8.66 3.64
CA PRO A 300 18.70 -7.53 2.87
C PRO A 300 19.98 -6.94 3.47
N GLY A 301 20.11 -7.05 4.79
CA GLY A 301 21.24 -6.48 5.55
C GLY A 301 20.97 -5.05 6.01
N THR A 302 21.75 -4.63 7.00
CA THR A 302 21.77 -3.22 7.44
C THR A 302 22.57 -2.38 6.45
N SER A 303 22.03 -1.24 6.04
CA SER A 303 22.71 -0.30 5.15
C SER A 303 22.86 1.08 5.81
N ALA A 304 23.91 1.80 5.45
CA ALA A 304 24.15 3.17 5.90
C ALA A 304 24.41 4.07 4.69
N GLU A 305 23.81 5.26 4.74
CA GLU A 305 23.95 6.29 3.72
C GLU A 305 24.36 7.61 4.39
N ILE A 306 25.36 8.29 3.84
CA ILE A 306 25.78 9.62 4.26
C ILE A 306 25.54 10.58 3.11
N GLY A 307 24.78 11.63 3.37
CA GLY A 307 24.49 12.71 2.44
C GLY A 307 25.10 14.03 2.92
N VAL A 308 25.67 14.79 2.00
CA VAL A 308 26.12 16.17 2.22
C VAL A 308 25.39 17.06 1.24
N SER A 309 24.76 18.11 1.74
CA SER A 309 24.07 19.11 0.90
C SER A 309 24.66 20.49 1.14
N TYR A 310 25.01 21.16 0.07
CA TYR A 310 25.46 22.55 0.09
C TYR A 310 24.52 23.41 -0.75
N ARG A 311 24.04 24.50 -0.16
CA ARG A 311 23.17 25.50 -0.84
C ARG A 311 23.94 26.79 -0.99
N PHE A 312 24.05 27.28 -2.20
CA PHE A 312 24.68 28.55 -2.59
C PHE A 312 23.85 29.75 -2.19
#